data_38f3efa05f1f5080386ead01067a2e02
#
_entry.id   38f3efa05f1f5080386ead01067a2e02
#
_cell.length_a   1.000
_cell.length_b   1.000
_cell.length_c   1.000
_cell.angle_alpha   90.00
_cell.angle_beta   90.00
_cell.angle_gamma   90.00
#
_symmetry.space_group_name_H-M   'P 1'
#
loop_
_entity.id
_entity.type
_entity.pdbx_description
1 polymer ?
#
loop_
_entity_poly.entity_id
_entity_poly.type
_entity_poly.pdbx_seq_one_letter_code
_entity_poly.pdbx_strand_id
1 'polypeptide(L)'
;EKACAATHDGYSRLDRKGGESYASVQVPTSCRHCLNPLCMTDCPPDALKRYVNGEIVIEDNCISCGNCEKNCPYNVIQMVYMKPDADFFNAGKTSFWSSLFKSKEDEKPSLVAAKCDMCTNLKGGPSCVRSCPTGAAQRISKLELQEIFGNG
;
A
#
# COMPACT_ATOMS: atom_id res chain seq x y z
N GLU A 1 9.79 -3.87 7.38
CA GLU A 1 9.95 -3.92 5.91
C GLU A 1 9.88 -5.36 5.39
N LYS A 2 10.69 -6.31 5.90
CA LYS A 2 10.73 -7.70 5.39
C LYS A 2 9.36 -8.39 5.35
N ALA A 3 8.57 -8.28 6.43
CA ALA A 3 7.24 -8.85 6.49
C ALA A 3 6.27 -8.19 5.50
N CYS A 4 6.41 -6.88 5.26
CA CYS A 4 5.64 -6.17 4.25
C CYS A 4 6.00 -6.64 2.84
N ALA A 5 7.30 -6.72 2.53
CA ALA A 5 7.78 -7.20 1.24
C ALA A 5 7.35 -8.65 0.96
N ALA A 6 7.38 -9.53 1.96
CA ALA A 6 6.96 -10.92 1.81
C ALA A 6 5.47 -11.10 1.44
N THR A 7 4.64 -10.09 1.72
CA THR A 7 3.20 -10.10 1.39
C THR A 7 2.83 -9.23 0.20
N HIS A 8 3.83 -8.58 -0.43
CA HIS A 8 3.64 -7.64 -1.54
C HIS A 8 4.70 -7.85 -2.64
N ASP A 9 4.85 -9.08 -3.08
CA ASP A 9 5.68 -9.48 -4.23
C ASP A 9 7.14 -8.99 -4.17
N GLY A 10 7.70 -8.94 -2.97
CA GLY A 10 9.07 -8.52 -2.72
C GLY A 10 9.25 -7.02 -2.50
N TYR A 11 8.22 -6.20 -2.64
CA TYR A 11 8.30 -4.75 -2.42
C TYR A 11 7.75 -4.35 -1.04
N SER A 12 8.58 -3.72 -0.22
CA SER A 12 8.10 -3.13 1.03
C SER A 12 7.36 -1.82 0.74
N ARG A 13 6.16 -1.70 1.29
CA ARG A 13 5.36 -0.47 1.28
C ARG A 13 5.60 0.39 2.54
N LEU A 14 6.57 -0.01 3.32
CA LEU A 14 7.15 0.73 4.42
C LEU A 14 8.56 1.16 4.01
N ASP A 15 8.88 2.43 4.19
CA ASP A 15 10.22 2.94 3.93
C ASP A 15 10.87 3.41 5.23
N ARG A 16 11.97 2.74 5.57
CA ARG A 16 12.80 3.09 6.72
C ARG A 16 13.76 4.23 6.42
N LYS A 17 14.20 4.34 5.17
CA LYS A 17 15.15 5.37 4.75
C LYS A 17 14.51 6.74 4.60
N GLY A 18 13.23 6.78 4.16
CA GLY A 18 12.45 8.00 4.02
C GLY A 18 11.81 8.48 5.32
N GLY A 19 11.94 7.71 6.42
CA GLY A 19 11.44 8.08 7.74
C GLY A 19 12.35 9.05 8.49
N GLU A 20 11.83 9.63 9.55
CA GLU A 20 12.61 10.51 10.43
C GLU A 20 13.65 9.70 11.22
N SER A 21 14.82 10.30 11.42
CA SER A 21 15.90 9.71 12.20
C SER A 21 16.14 10.53 13.47
N TYR A 22 16.02 9.88 14.61
CA TYR A 22 16.31 10.48 15.92
C TYR A 22 17.47 9.73 16.56
N ALA A 23 18.63 10.38 16.62
CA ALA A 23 19.88 9.76 17.11
C ALA A 23 20.18 8.43 16.37
N SER A 24 20.10 7.29 17.06
CA SER A 24 20.31 5.95 16.46
C SER A 24 19.03 5.24 16.05
N VAL A 25 17.86 5.88 16.18
CA VAL A 25 16.56 5.27 15.89
C VAL A 25 16.01 5.81 14.58
N GLN A 26 15.70 4.92 13.64
CA GLN A 26 14.98 5.25 12.43
C GLN A 26 13.50 4.87 12.56
N VAL A 27 12.62 5.85 12.36
CA VAL A 27 11.18 5.64 12.37
C VAL A 27 10.72 5.34 10.93
N PRO A 28 10.20 4.15 10.63
CA PRO A 28 9.72 3.85 9.28
C PRO A 28 8.50 4.71 8.95
N THR A 29 8.41 5.14 7.71
CA THR A 29 7.24 5.85 7.19
C THR A 29 6.39 4.95 6.30
N SER A 30 5.08 5.23 6.24
CA SER A 30 4.12 4.55 5.37
C SER A 30 2.97 5.49 5.03
N CYS A 31 2.06 5.06 4.15
CA CYS A 31 0.86 5.83 3.84
C CYS A 31 0.05 6.11 5.10
N ARG A 32 -0.31 7.37 5.31
CA ARG A 32 -1.08 7.85 6.47
C ARG A 32 -2.59 7.88 6.21
N HIS A 33 -3.04 7.46 5.03
CA HIS A 33 -4.46 7.48 4.61
C HIS A 33 -5.14 8.80 4.95
N CYS A 34 -4.50 9.93 4.60
CA CYS A 34 -4.84 11.30 4.97
C CYS A 34 -6.34 11.63 4.81
N LEU A 35 -6.88 12.49 5.67
CA LEU A 35 -8.25 12.99 5.53
C LEU A 35 -8.43 13.78 4.23
N ASN A 36 -7.46 14.67 3.91
CA ASN A 36 -7.39 15.42 2.67
C ASN A 36 -6.24 14.89 1.81
N PRO A 37 -6.48 13.86 1.00
CA PRO A 37 -5.43 13.15 0.27
C PRO A 37 -5.06 13.83 -1.04
N LEU A 38 -4.00 14.62 -1.07
CA LEU A 38 -3.51 15.30 -2.28
C LEU A 38 -3.20 14.31 -3.42
N CYS A 39 -2.83 13.08 -3.08
CA CYS A 39 -2.60 12.03 -4.08
C CYS A 39 -3.84 11.63 -4.89
N MET A 40 -5.05 11.87 -4.36
CA MET A 40 -6.29 11.59 -5.08
C MET A 40 -6.70 12.73 -6.00
N THR A 41 -6.34 13.98 -5.68
CA THR A 41 -6.82 15.19 -6.36
C THR A 41 -6.50 15.18 -7.86
N ASP A 42 -5.28 14.78 -8.21
CA ASP A 42 -4.76 14.80 -9.58
C ASP A 42 -4.63 13.40 -10.19
N CYS A 43 -5.51 12.48 -9.83
CA CYS A 43 -5.54 11.14 -10.41
C CYS A 43 -6.48 11.10 -11.61
N PRO A 44 -5.99 11.12 -12.88
CA PRO A 44 -6.87 11.23 -14.05
C PRO A 44 -7.91 10.10 -14.17
N PRO A 45 -7.55 8.81 -13.93
CA PRO A 45 -8.51 7.72 -13.98
C PRO A 45 -9.29 7.55 -12.68
N ASP A 46 -9.09 8.44 -11.69
CA ASP A 46 -9.70 8.32 -10.35
C ASP A 46 -9.45 6.92 -9.71
N ALA A 47 -8.23 6.40 -9.88
CA ALA A 47 -7.84 5.07 -9.40
C ALA A 47 -7.55 5.01 -7.89
N LEU A 48 -7.38 6.15 -7.23
CA LEU A 48 -7.27 6.16 -5.77
C LEU A 48 -8.64 6.36 -5.15
N LYS A 49 -9.08 5.37 -4.39
CA LYS A 49 -10.40 5.38 -3.73
C LYS A 49 -10.26 5.34 -2.21
N ARG A 50 -11.16 6.06 -1.54
CA ARG A 50 -11.33 5.94 -0.09
C ARG A 50 -12.43 4.95 0.21
N TYR A 51 -12.10 3.91 0.95
CA TYR A 51 -13.07 2.92 1.42
C TYR A 51 -13.78 3.37 2.69
N VAL A 52 -14.87 2.68 3.03
CA VAL A 52 -15.71 3.01 4.20
C VAL A 52 -14.96 2.99 5.54
N ASN A 53 -13.89 2.21 5.63
CA ASN A 53 -12.98 2.15 6.78
C ASN A 53 -11.98 3.32 6.83
N GLY A 54 -12.04 4.26 5.87
CA GLY A 54 -11.16 5.42 5.75
C GLY A 54 -9.84 5.15 5.02
N GLU A 55 -9.57 3.91 4.67
CA GLU A 55 -8.35 3.54 3.95
C GLU A 55 -8.42 4.00 2.49
N ILE A 56 -7.28 4.48 1.98
CA ILE A 56 -7.14 4.85 0.57
C ILE A 56 -6.45 3.68 -0.13
N VAL A 57 -7.03 3.20 -1.21
CA VAL A 57 -6.53 2.08 -1.99
C VAL A 57 -6.29 2.54 -3.43
N ILE A 58 -5.38 1.91 -4.14
CA ILE A 58 -5.17 2.08 -5.58
C ILE A 58 -5.86 0.92 -6.28
N GLU A 59 -6.76 1.24 -7.20
CA GLU A 59 -7.54 0.26 -7.98
C GLU A 59 -6.87 -0.09 -9.31
N ASP A 60 -7.39 -1.12 -9.98
CA ASP A 60 -6.81 -1.74 -11.19
C ASP A 60 -6.80 -0.81 -12.41
N ASN A 61 -7.63 0.24 -12.41
CA ASN A 61 -7.68 1.23 -13.48
C ASN A 61 -6.53 2.26 -13.43
N CYS A 62 -5.51 2.03 -12.60
CA CYS A 62 -4.32 2.86 -12.51
C CYS A 62 -3.55 2.85 -13.84
N ILE A 63 -3.32 4.04 -14.42
CA ILE A 63 -2.57 4.23 -15.67
C ILE A 63 -1.07 4.53 -15.45
N SER A 64 -0.57 4.40 -14.26
CA SER A 64 0.85 4.58 -13.92
C SER A 64 1.44 5.96 -14.25
N CYS A 65 0.65 7.01 -14.19
CA CYS A 65 1.09 8.37 -14.55
C CYS A 65 2.04 9.04 -13.54
N GLY A 66 2.16 8.51 -12.30
CA GLY A 66 3.06 9.03 -11.26
C GLY A 66 2.59 10.30 -10.54
N ASN A 67 1.41 10.88 -10.87
CA ASN A 67 0.93 12.09 -10.22
C ASN A 67 0.76 11.92 -8.70
N CYS A 68 0.26 10.77 -8.27
CA CYS A 68 0.07 10.47 -6.86
C CYS A 68 1.39 10.41 -6.07
N GLU A 69 2.47 9.92 -6.70
CA GLU A 69 3.82 9.91 -6.11
C GLU A 69 4.31 11.36 -5.88
N LYS A 70 4.19 12.22 -6.91
CA LYS A 70 4.62 13.62 -6.84
C LYS A 70 3.83 14.44 -5.82
N ASN A 71 2.53 14.15 -5.69
CA ASN A 71 1.62 14.89 -4.82
C ASN A 71 1.60 14.37 -3.37
N CYS A 72 2.32 13.30 -3.08
CA CYS A 72 2.39 12.77 -1.72
C CYS A 72 3.35 13.59 -0.86
N PRO A 73 2.89 14.37 0.14
CA PRO A 73 3.78 15.19 0.97
C PRO A 73 4.71 14.36 1.87
N TYR A 74 4.46 13.06 1.97
CA TYR A 74 5.26 12.13 2.79
C TYR A 74 6.16 11.23 1.97
N ASN A 75 6.16 11.36 0.62
CA ASN A 75 6.94 10.54 -0.32
C ASN A 75 6.79 9.02 -0.09
N VAL A 76 5.58 8.57 0.29
CA VAL A 76 5.31 7.16 0.64
C VAL A 76 4.60 6.39 -0.48
N ILE A 77 4.39 7.01 -1.62
CA ILE A 77 3.91 6.35 -2.84
C ILE A 77 5.13 6.18 -3.75
N GLN A 78 5.33 4.98 -4.26
CA GLN A 78 6.46 4.63 -5.11
C GLN A 78 5.95 4.02 -6.41
N MET A 79 6.59 4.35 -7.53
CA MET A 79 6.35 3.66 -8.80
C MET A 79 7.26 2.43 -8.87
N VAL A 80 6.65 1.26 -8.90
CA VAL A 80 7.36 -0.03 -8.89
C VAL A 80 7.04 -0.87 -10.12
N TYR A 81 8.01 -1.65 -10.58
CA TYR A 81 7.79 -2.62 -11.65
C TYR A 81 7.28 -3.92 -11.06
N MET A 82 6.05 -4.29 -11.41
CA MET A 82 5.45 -5.55 -11.01
C MET A 82 5.62 -6.59 -12.11
N LYS A 83 5.88 -7.83 -11.71
CA LYS A 83 5.85 -8.95 -12.65
C LYS A 83 4.41 -9.25 -13.04
N PRO A 84 4.14 -9.65 -14.29
CA PRO A 84 2.78 -9.89 -14.79
C PRO A 84 2.00 -10.98 -14.03
N ASP A 85 2.71 -11.89 -13.42
CA ASP A 85 2.19 -13.02 -12.63
C ASP A 85 1.99 -12.69 -11.14
N ALA A 86 2.37 -11.51 -10.71
CA ALA A 86 2.02 -11.01 -9.38
C ALA A 86 0.55 -10.58 -9.38
N ASP A 87 -0.33 -11.40 -8.83
CA ASP A 87 -1.76 -11.09 -8.62
C ASP A 87 -1.95 -9.98 -7.58
N PHE A 88 -1.42 -8.78 -7.90
CA PHE A 88 -1.47 -7.63 -7.01
C PHE A 88 -2.91 -7.20 -6.67
N PHE A 89 -3.81 -7.40 -7.63
CA PHE A 89 -5.21 -7.01 -7.54
C PHE A 89 -6.17 -8.20 -7.35
N ASN A 90 -5.72 -9.44 -7.59
CA ASN A 90 -6.59 -10.61 -7.63
C ASN A 90 -6.28 -11.70 -6.59
N ALA A 91 -5.91 -11.34 -5.39
CA ALA A 91 -5.80 -12.31 -4.30
C ALA A 91 -7.18 -12.92 -3.94
N GLY A 92 -7.83 -13.56 -4.89
CA GLY A 92 -9.13 -14.22 -4.69
C GLY A 92 -9.89 -14.67 -5.94
N LYS A 93 -9.41 -14.40 -7.15
CA LYS A 93 -10.11 -14.79 -8.39
C LYS A 93 -9.18 -15.44 -9.42
N THR A 94 -8.52 -16.52 -9.05
CA THR A 94 -7.88 -17.39 -10.05
C THR A 94 -8.95 -18.24 -10.73
N SER A 95 -9.41 -17.82 -11.90
CA SER A 95 -10.18 -18.69 -12.78
C SER A 95 -9.20 -19.64 -13.47
N PHE A 96 -9.34 -20.94 -13.26
CA PHE A 96 -8.57 -22.02 -13.88
C PHE A 96 -8.49 -21.90 -15.43
N TRP A 97 -9.49 -21.28 -16.05
CA TRP A 97 -9.58 -21.07 -17.50
C TRP A 97 -8.64 -19.97 -18.02
N SER A 98 -8.31 -18.96 -17.22
CA SER A 98 -7.41 -17.87 -17.66
C SER A 98 -5.95 -18.32 -17.76
N SER A 99 -5.57 -19.38 -17.06
CA SER A 99 -4.21 -19.94 -17.10
C SER A 99 -3.91 -20.74 -18.38
N LEU A 100 -4.94 -21.24 -19.06
CA LEU A 100 -4.78 -22.10 -20.26
C LEU A 100 -4.56 -21.31 -21.57
N PHE A 101 -4.86 -20.01 -21.59
CA PHE A 101 -4.79 -19.17 -22.79
C PHE A 101 -3.81 -18.01 -22.70
N LYS A 102 -2.94 -17.98 -21.69
CA LYS A 102 -1.93 -16.93 -21.52
C LYS A 102 -0.79 -17.15 -22.52
N SER A 103 -0.75 -16.35 -23.58
CA SER A 103 0.36 -16.33 -24.52
C SER A 103 1.59 -15.71 -23.84
N LYS A 104 2.78 -16.22 -24.14
CA LYS A 104 4.08 -15.79 -23.58
C LYS A 104 4.49 -14.32 -23.89
N GLU A 105 3.66 -13.60 -24.64
CA GLU A 105 3.95 -12.22 -25.06
C GLU A 105 3.51 -11.15 -24.06
N ASP A 106 2.77 -11.52 -23.00
CA ASP A 106 2.22 -10.59 -21.99
C ASP A 106 3.15 -10.40 -20.76
N GLU A 107 4.39 -10.88 -20.81
CA GLU A 107 5.34 -10.86 -19.68
C GLU A 107 6.14 -9.55 -19.51
N LYS A 108 5.65 -8.41 -20.01
CA LYS A 108 6.33 -7.14 -19.73
C LYS A 108 5.97 -6.64 -18.32
N PRO A 109 7.00 -6.35 -17.50
CA PRO A 109 6.75 -5.79 -16.17
C PRO A 109 5.98 -4.47 -16.33
N SER A 110 4.84 -4.36 -15.67
CA SER A 110 4.05 -3.13 -15.66
C SER A 110 4.53 -2.22 -14.53
N LEU A 111 4.70 -0.93 -14.84
CA LEU A 111 4.95 0.08 -13.83
C LEU A 111 3.63 0.38 -13.11
N VAL A 112 3.59 0.29 -11.79
CA VAL A 112 2.39 0.59 -11.00
C VAL A 112 2.72 1.44 -9.79
N ALA A 113 1.76 2.25 -9.35
CA ALA A 113 1.90 2.97 -8.10
C ALA A 113 1.68 2.03 -6.92
N ALA A 114 2.58 2.02 -5.96
CA ALA A 114 2.50 1.20 -4.75
C ALA A 114 2.57 2.06 -3.49
N LYS A 115 1.74 1.77 -2.52
CA LYS A 115 1.72 2.37 -1.18
C LYS A 115 1.14 1.40 -0.17
N CYS A 116 1.26 1.68 1.11
CA CYS A 116 0.61 0.87 2.15
C CYS A 116 -0.92 0.83 1.91
N ASP A 117 -1.47 -0.38 1.87
CA ASP A 117 -2.89 -0.70 1.70
C ASP A 117 -3.48 -1.29 2.98
N MET A 118 -2.77 -1.20 4.09
CA MET A 118 -3.10 -1.80 5.38
C MET A 118 -3.30 -3.33 5.32
N CYS A 119 -2.83 -3.98 4.25
CA CYS A 119 -3.03 -5.41 3.96
C CYS A 119 -4.50 -5.82 4.06
N THR A 120 -5.41 -5.03 3.49
CA THR A 120 -6.88 -5.22 3.57
C THR A 120 -7.33 -6.60 3.12
N ASN A 121 -6.60 -7.23 2.20
CA ASN A 121 -6.90 -8.56 1.67
C ASN A 121 -6.36 -9.71 2.52
N LEU A 122 -5.60 -9.43 3.58
CA LEU A 122 -5.01 -10.45 4.43
C LEU A 122 -5.85 -10.72 5.69
N LYS A 123 -6.22 -11.98 5.89
CA LYS A 123 -6.81 -12.40 7.16
C LYS A 123 -5.82 -12.19 8.31
N GLY A 124 -6.26 -11.52 9.37
CA GLY A 124 -5.42 -11.21 10.54
C GLY A 124 -4.70 -9.86 10.49
N GLY A 125 -4.99 -9.02 9.49
CA GLY A 125 -4.51 -7.64 9.42
C GLY A 125 -3.06 -7.47 8.94
N PRO A 126 -2.48 -6.29 9.14
CA PRO A 126 -1.19 -5.93 8.56
C PRO A 126 -0.03 -6.82 8.98
N SER A 127 0.73 -7.31 8.00
CA SER A 127 1.88 -8.19 8.23
C SER A 127 2.96 -7.55 9.10
N CYS A 128 3.19 -6.23 8.97
CA CYS A 128 4.14 -5.49 9.79
C CYS A 128 3.75 -5.48 11.28
N VAL A 129 2.45 -5.42 11.58
CA VAL A 129 1.92 -5.48 12.97
C VAL A 129 2.11 -6.89 13.53
N ARG A 130 1.65 -7.91 12.81
CA ARG A 130 1.76 -9.31 13.24
C ARG A 130 3.18 -9.80 13.44
N SER A 131 4.12 -9.26 12.68
CA SER A 131 5.54 -9.64 12.71
C SER A 131 6.39 -8.77 13.61
N CYS A 132 5.80 -7.81 14.32
CA CYS A 132 6.54 -6.94 15.22
C CYS A 132 6.85 -7.68 16.53
N PRO A 133 8.13 -8.00 16.83
CA PRO A 133 8.47 -8.81 17.99
C PRO A 133 8.26 -8.06 19.32
N THR A 134 8.22 -6.75 19.28
CA THR A 134 8.06 -5.89 20.47
C THR A 134 6.63 -5.38 20.65
N GLY A 135 5.73 -5.64 19.66
CA GLY A 135 4.38 -5.07 19.65
C GLY A 135 4.34 -3.54 19.43
N ALA A 136 5.46 -2.92 19.07
CA ALA A 136 5.52 -1.47 18.84
C ALA A 136 4.75 -1.02 17.59
N ALA A 137 4.60 -1.90 16.59
CA ALA A 137 3.76 -1.63 15.43
C ALA A 137 2.31 -2.00 15.78
N GLN A 138 1.43 -1.00 15.75
CA GLN A 138 0.01 -1.18 16.05
C GLN A 138 -0.85 -0.64 14.90
N ARG A 139 -2.01 -1.23 14.70
CA ARG A 139 -3.08 -0.66 13.88
C ARG A 139 -4.15 -0.14 14.83
N ILE A 140 -4.42 1.14 14.76
CA ILE A 140 -5.41 1.81 15.58
C ILE A 140 -6.51 2.32 14.64
N SER A 141 -7.75 2.05 14.97
CA SER A 141 -8.91 2.61 14.27
C SER A 141 -9.08 4.10 14.63
N LYS A 142 -9.88 4.82 13.83
CA LYS A 142 -10.18 6.22 14.12
C LYS A 142 -10.90 6.38 15.48
N LEU A 143 -11.75 5.44 15.84
CA LEU A 143 -12.47 5.46 17.13
C LEU A 143 -11.52 5.26 18.29
N GLU A 144 -10.66 4.27 18.23
CA GLU A 144 -9.63 4.03 19.25
C GLU A 144 -8.67 5.22 19.39
N LEU A 145 -8.32 5.86 18.25
CA LEU A 145 -7.49 7.07 18.27
C LEU A 145 -8.17 8.22 19.00
N GLN A 146 -9.49 8.40 18.80
CA GLN A 146 -10.28 9.40 19.51
C GLN A 146 -10.39 9.10 21.01
N GLU A 147 -10.50 7.84 21.40
CA GLU A 147 -10.49 7.42 22.81
C GLU A 147 -9.15 7.72 23.49
N ILE A 148 -8.02 7.47 22.80
CA ILE A 148 -6.66 7.66 23.33
C ILE A 148 -6.33 9.16 23.50
N PHE A 149 -6.68 9.98 22.52
CA PHE A 149 -6.25 11.39 22.49
C PHE A 149 -7.35 12.37 22.89
N GLY A 150 -8.56 11.88 23.19
CA GLY A 150 -9.70 12.71 23.51
C GLY A 150 -10.29 13.43 22.29
N ASN A 151 -11.50 13.96 22.47
CA ASN A 151 -12.12 14.83 21.48
C ASN A 151 -11.43 16.21 21.57
N GLY A 152 -10.38 16.43 20.76
CA GLY A 152 -9.77 17.75 20.57
C GLY A 152 -10.63 18.64 19.68
#